data_c240755002efceb2821e398318f05989
#
_entry.id   c240755002efceb2821e398318f05989
#
_cell.length_a   1.000
_cell.length_b   1.000
_cell.length_c   1.000
_cell.angle_alpha   90.00
_cell.angle_beta   90.00
_cell.angle_gamma   90.00
#
_symmetry.space_group_name_H-M   'P 1'
#
loop_
_entity.id
_entity.type
_entity.pdbx_description
1 polymer ?
#
loop_
_entity_poly.entity_id
_entity_poly.type
_entity_poly.pdbx_seq_one_letter_code
_entity_poly.pdbx_strand_id
1 'polypeptide(L)'
;METKAMTDEQRKAIALEYFRRMDRGESVLDLFDDHAEFYFPKWGVAQGHAQIERLFQDLMGILASVSHDIAHANVIQQGDLLVVEGTSSGSLKNGETWRAGVTHAGRWCDVFEIRDFRIQRCYVYLDPDYGGNDVERYPWLSKQSESCR
;
A
#
# COMPACT_ATOMS: atom_id res chain seq x y z
N MET A 1 -23.15 -23.50 3.24
CA MET A 1 -22.20 -22.99 4.25
C MET A 1 -22.63 -21.58 4.64
N GLU A 2 -22.94 -21.40 5.90
CA GLU A 2 -23.18 -20.05 6.40
C GLU A 2 -21.85 -19.27 6.39
N THR A 3 -21.79 -18.22 5.59
CA THR A 3 -20.70 -17.25 5.68
C THR A 3 -20.83 -16.55 7.03
N LYS A 4 -19.79 -16.62 7.85
CA LYS A 4 -19.75 -15.85 9.10
C LYS A 4 -19.78 -14.37 8.75
N ALA A 5 -20.79 -13.65 9.21
CA ALA A 5 -20.86 -12.22 9.03
C ALA A 5 -19.69 -11.54 9.76
N MET A 6 -18.97 -10.70 9.05
CA MET A 6 -17.89 -9.87 9.62
C MET A 6 -18.47 -8.53 10.06
N THR A 7 -17.93 -8.00 11.14
CA THR A 7 -18.13 -6.61 11.54
C THR A 7 -17.18 -5.67 10.80
N ASP A 8 -17.52 -4.39 10.73
CA ASP A 8 -16.64 -3.36 10.17
C ASP A 8 -15.30 -3.28 10.91
N GLU A 9 -15.33 -3.42 12.24
CA GLU A 9 -14.12 -3.44 13.06
C GLU A 9 -13.20 -4.63 12.75
N GLN A 10 -13.77 -5.78 12.46
CA GLN A 10 -12.99 -6.97 12.05
C GLN A 10 -12.32 -6.76 10.69
N ARG A 11 -13.02 -6.16 9.73
CA ARG A 11 -12.44 -5.81 8.41
C ARG A 11 -11.32 -4.80 8.57
N LYS A 12 -11.57 -3.76 9.34
CA LYS A 12 -10.56 -2.73 9.62
C LYS A 12 -9.31 -3.32 10.27
N ALA A 13 -9.48 -4.24 11.23
CA ALA A 13 -8.35 -4.90 11.89
C ALA A 13 -7.46 -5.67 10.90
N ILE A 14 -8.05 -6.35 9.91
CA ILE A 14 -7.31 -7.07 8.87
C ILE A 14 -6.54 -6.10 7.98
N ALA A 15 -7.17 -5.01 7.53
CA ALA A 15 -6.51 -4.00 6.71
C ALA A 15 -5.34 -3.33 7.46
N LEU A 16 -5.52 -2.98 8.73
CA LEU A 16 -4.45 -2.38 9.54
C LEU A 16 -3.30 -3.35 9.80
N GLU A 17 -3.59 -4.64 9.97
CA GLU A 17 -2.55 -5.67 10.12
C GLU A 17 -1.72 -5.81 8.84
N TYR A 18 -2.34 -5.68 7.66
CA TYR A 18 -1.63 -5.63 6.39
C TYR A 18 -0.55 -4.53 6.39
N PHE A 19 -0.89 -3.31 6.77
CA PHE A 19 0.07 -2.20 6.82
C PHE A 19 1.16 -2.41 7.87
N ARG A 20 0.80 -2.93 9.05
CA ARG A 20 1.80 -3.22 10.11
C ARG A 20 2.84 -4.23 9.65
N ARG A 21 2.41 -5.28 8.97
CA ARG A 21 3.32 -6.29 8.43
C ARG A 21 4.20 -5.72 7.33
N MET A 22 3.63 -4.91 6.43
CA MET A 22 4.40 -4.21 5.40
C MET A 22 5.52 -3.37 6.02
N ASP A 23 5.21 -2.59 7.04
CA ASP A 23 6.17 -1.71 7.70
C ASP A 23 7.27 -2.49 8.44
N ARG A 24 7.00 -3.71 8.86
CA ARG A 24 7.98 -4.60 9.53
C ARG A 24 8.72 -5.51 8.57
N GLY A 25 8.40 -5.51 7.29
CA GLY A 25 8.94 -6.44 6.31
C GLY A 25 8.48 -7.89 6.51
N GLU A 26 7.36 -8.09 7.17
CA GLU A 26 6.75 -9.40 7.39
C GLU A 26 5.84 -9.81 6.22
N SER A 27 5.66 -11.11 6.01
CA SER A 27 4.75 -11.61 4.98
C SER A 27 3.30 -11.23 5.29
N VAL A 28 2.58 -10.79 4.26
CA VAL A 28 1.15 -10.48 4.32
C VAL A 28 0.29 -11.57 3.69
N LEU A 29 0.90 -12.62 3.15
CA LEU A 29 0.26 -13.57 2.26
C LEU A 29 -0.92 -14.31 2.91
N ASP A 30 -0.81 -14.67 4.19
CA ASP A 30 -1.88 -15.38 4.90
C ASP A 30 -3.12 -14.51 5.20
N LEU A 31 -3.03 -13.20 5.02
CA LEU A 31 -4.18 -12.31 5.10
C LEU A 31 -5.06 -12.36 3.85
N PHE A 32 -4.53 -12.89 2.74
CA PHE A 32 -5.20 -12.96 1.44
C PHE A 32 -5.88 -14.31 1.24
N ASP A 33 -7.07 -14.26 0.62
CA ASP A 33 -7.72 -15.46 0.11
C ASP A 33 -6.85 -16.15 -0.96
N ASP A 34 -7.04 -17.47 -1.13
CA ASP A 34 -6.26 -18.25 -2.11
C ASP A 34 -6.44 -17.75 -3.55
N HIS A 35 -7.57 -17.13 -3.86
CA HIS A 35 -7.92 -16.60 -5.17
C HIS A 35 -7.91 -15.06 -5.22
N ALA A 36 -7.30 -14.43 -4.23
CA ALA A 36 -7.28 -12.97 -4.12
C ALA A 36 -6.57 -12.29 -5.30
N GLU A 37 -6.93 -11.03 -5.50
CA GLU A 37 -6.26 -10.13 -6.44
C GLU A 37 -5.53 -9.02 -5.71
N PHE A 38 -4.34 -8.69 -6.21
CA PHE A 38 -3.56 -7.54 -5.72
C PHE A 38 -3.09 -6.71 -6.91
N TYR A 39 -3.48 -5.44 -6.95
CA TYR A 39 -3.02 -4.48 -7.97
C TYR A 39 -1.95 -3.56 -7.41
N PHE A 40 -0.86 -3.40 -8.15
CA PHE A 40 0.15 -2.40 -7.89
C PHE A 40 0.45 -1.60 -9.17
N PRO A 41 0.58 -0.25 -9.10
CA PRO A 41 0.80 0.59 -10.27
C PRO A 41 2.03 0.17 -11.07
N LYS A 42 1.90 0.18 -12.40
CA LYS A 42 2.87 -0.27 -13.42
C LYS A 42 3.06 -1.79 -13.48
N TRP A 43 2.79 -2.55 -12.41
CA TRP A 43 3.00 -4.00 -12.40
C TRP A 43 1.72 -4.78 -12.70
N GLY A 44 0.56 -4.14 -12.54
CA GLY A 44 -0.71 -4.75 -12.88
C GLY A 44 -1.31 -5.58 -11.74
N VAL A 45 -2.14 -6.56 -12.11
CA VAL A 45 -2.90 -7.38 -11.16
C VAL A 45 -2.23 -8.75 -11.01
N ALA A 46 -1.83 -9.06 -9.78
CA ALA A 46 -1.41 -10.39 -9.37
C ALA A 46 -2.63 -11.19 -8.89
N GLN A 47 -2.79 -12.41 -9.35
CA GLN A 47 -3.90 -13.30 -9.00
C GLN A 47 -3.40 -14.54 -8.27
N GLY A 48 -3.96 -14.79 -7.09
CA GLY A 48 -3.63 -15.93 -6.26
C GLY A 48 -2.31 -15.78 -5.51
N HIS A 49 -2.08 -16.67 -4.53
CA HIS A 49 -0.96 -16.58 -3.61
C HIS A 49 0.41 -16.55 -4.30
N ALA A 50 0.63 -17.38 -5.33
CA ALA A 50 1.93 -17.46 -5.99
C ALA A 50 2.31 -16.14 -6.68
N GLN A 51 1.36 -15.52 -7.39
CA GLN A 51 1.61 -14.24 -8.07
C GLN A 51 1.71 -13.08 -7.08
N ILE A 52 0.89 -13.07 -6.04
CA ILE A 52 0.94 -12.04 -4.99
C ILE A 52 2.28 -12.12 -4.24
N GLU A 53 2.71 -13.30 -3.87
CA GLU A 53 4.02 -13.50 -3.23
C GLU A 53 5.16 -13.00 -4.12
N ARG A 54 5.14 -13.31 -5.40
CA ARG A 54 6.14 -12.85 -6.35
C ARG A 54 6.16 -11.33 -6.46
N LEU A 55 4.99 -10.69 -6.52
CA LEU A 55 4.89 -9.24 -6.57
C LEU A 55 5.50 -8.59 -5.32
N PHE A 56 5.21 -9.11 -4.14
CA PHE A 56 5.80 -8.60 -2.89
C PHE A 56 7.30 -8.84 -2.81
N GLN A 57 7.81 -9.98 -3.31
CA GLN A 57 9.24 -10.21 -3.40
C GLN A 57 9.93 -9.18 -4.30
N ASP A 58 9.34 -8.89 -5.45
CA ASP A 58 9.87 -7.89 -6.37
C ASP A 58 9.82 -6.47 -5.77
N LEU A 59 8.74 -6.14 -5.07
CA LEU A 59 8.61 -4.85 -4.38
C LEU A 59 9.64 -4.71 -3.25
N MET A 60 9.81 -5.73 -2.43
CA MET A 60 10.84 -5.75 -1.37
C MET A 60 12.27 -5.78 -1.94
N GLY A 61 12.43 -6.16 -3.19
CA GLY A 61 13.69 -6.05 -3.92
C GLY A 61 14.10 -4.59 -4.19
N ILE A 62 13.14 -3.67 -4.21
CA ILE A 62 13.34 -2.24 -4.48
C ILE A 62 13.37 -1.42 -3.18
N LEU A 63 12.49 -1.75 -2.23
CA LEU A 63 12.32 -1.01 -0.98
C LEU A 63 13.34 -1.46 0.08
N ALA A 64 14.00 -0.52 0.72
CA ALA A 64 14.80 -0.79 1.92
C ALA A 64 13.95 -0.62 3.19
N SER A 65 13.04 0.36 3.20
CA SER A 65 12.12 0.59 4.31
C SER A 65 10.85 1.28 3.83
N VAL A 66 9.77 1.08 4.54
CA VAL A 66 8.51 1.79 4.37
C VAL A 66 7.83 1.96 5.73
N SER A 67 7.24 3.11 5.94
CA SER A 67 6.43 3.40 7.12
C SER A 67 5.15 4.11 6.70
N HIS A 68 4.01 3.51 7.00
CA HIS A 68 2.69 4.07 6.74
C HIS A 68 2.20 4.81 7.99
N ASP A 69 1.74 6.05 7.83
CA ASP A 69 1.13 6.82 8.93
C ASP A 69 -0.33 6.38 9.13
N ILE A 70 -0.50 5.25 9.76
CA ILE A 70 -1.82 4.64 9.99
C ILE A 70 -2.62 5.43 11.01
N ALA A 71 -1.97 6.06 11.99
CA ALA A 71 -2.65 6.82 13.03
C ALA A 71 -3.46 7.99 12.48
N HIS A 72 -3.05 8.56 11.34
CA HIS A 72 -3.71 9.69 10.68
C HIS A 72 -4.37 9.30 9.34
N ALA A 73 -4.47 8.02 9.04
CA ALA A 73 -5.13 7.56 7.81
C ALA A 73 -6.65 7.73 7.90
N ASN A 74 -7.26 8.02 6.75
CA ASN A 74 -8.72 8.03 6.60
C ASN A 74 -9.19 6.63 6.22
N VAL A 75 -10.20 6.13 6.92
CA VAL A 75 -10.80 4.82 6.66
C VAL A 75 -12.28 5.02 6.33
N ILE A 76 -12.70 4.53 5.16
CA ILE A 76 -14.08 4.58 4.69
C ILE A 76 -14.52 3.14 4.44
N GLN A 77 -15.67 2.76 5.02
CA GLN A 77 -16.21 1.40 4.91
C GLN A 77 -17.62 1.42 4.40
N GLN A 78 -17.92 0.49 3.49
CA GLN A 78 -19.27 0.22 3.02
C GLN A 78 -19.38 -1.26 2.63
N GLY A 79 -20.16 -2.03 3.39
CA GLY A 79 -20.26 -3.47 3.18
C GLY A 79 -18.89 -4.15 3.30
N ASP A 80 -18.51 -4.92 2.30
CA ASP A 80 -17.22 -5.62 2.25
C ASP A 80 -16.06 -4.73 1.82
N LEU A 81 -16.35 -3.52 1.33
CA LEU A 81 -15.35 -2.58 0.85
C LEU A 81 -14.81 -1.71 1.98
N LEU A 82 -13.50 -1.57 2.00
CA LEU A 82 -12.80 -0.69 2.93
C LEU A 82 -11.72 0.07 2.16
N VAL A 83 -11.76 1.39 2.25
CA VAL A 83 -10.78 2.28 1.62
C VAL A 83 -9.94 2.91 2.72
N VAL A 84 -8.62 2.82 2.57
CA VAL A 84 -7.67 3.47 3.47
C VAL A 84 -6.84 4.45 2.65
N GLU A 85 -6.86 5.71 3.04
CA GLU A 85 -6.08 6.78 2.43
C GLU A 85 -5.12 7.36 3.45
N GLY A 86 -3.86 7.52 3.06
CA GLY A 86 -2.87 8.04 3.99
C GLY A 86 -1.57 8.47 3.35
N THR A 87 -0.57 8.63 4.20
CA THR A 87 0.77 9.05 3.83
C THR A 87 1.80 8.02 4.27
N SER A 88 2.96 8.06 3.62
CA SER A 88 4.08 7.19 3.95
C SER A 88 5.42 7.90 3.79
N SER A 89 6.43 7.31 4.35
CA SER A 89 7.84 7.62 4.14
C SER A 89 8.64 6.34 4.00
N GLY A 90 9.82 6.43 3.45
CA GLY A 90 10.68 5.27 3.33
C GLY A 90 11.94 5.54 2.54
N SER A 91 12.63 4.45 2.20
CA SER A 91 13.85 4.48 1.41
C SER A 91 13.89 3.34 0.40
N LEU A 92 14.52 3.60 -0.73
CA LEU A 92 14.85 2.60 -1.73
C LEU A 92 16.23 1.99 -1.44
N LYS A 93 16.48 0.81 -1.95
CA LYS A 93 17.78 0.14 -1.79
C LYS A 93 18.93 0.89 -2.46
N ASN A 94 18.65 1.76 -3.42
CA ASN A 94 19.65 2.63 -4.03
C ASN A 94 20.02 3.88 -3.20
N GLY A 95 19.39 4.06 -2.02
CA GLY A 95 19.61 5.17 -1.10
C GLY A 95 18.68 6.36 -1.26
N GLU A 96 17.83 6.39 -2.29
CA GLU A 96 16.81 7.43 -2.45
C GLU A 96 15.74 7.29 -1.36
N THR A 97 15.20 8.43 -0.92
CA THR A 97 14.19 8.48 0.13
C THR A 97 12.96 9.23 -0.34
N TRP A 98 11.81 8.93 0.26
CA TRP A 98 10.59 9.70 0.08
C TRP A 98 9.91 10.01 1.40
N ARG A 99 9.16 11.10 1.41
CA ARG A 99 8.31 11.48 2.54
C ARG A 99 7.17 12.35 2.01
N ALA A 100 5.93 11.96 2.30
CA ALA A 100 4.76 12.75 1.93
C ALA A 100 4.85 14.16 2.50
N GLY A 101 4.52 15.16 1.68
CA GLY A 101 4.61 16.57 2.05
C GLY A 101 6.02 17.18 1.94
N VAL A 102 7.05 16.36 1.75
CA VAL A 102 8.44 16.79 1.55
C VAL A 102 8.91 16.45 0.15
N THR A 103 8.68 15.22 -0.29
CA THR A 103 8.94 14.81 -1.68
C THR A 103 7.62 14.63 -2.44
N HIS A 104 7.68 14.37 -3.74
CA HIS A 104 6.49 14.15 -4.57
C HIS A 104 5.74 12.86 -4.22
N ALA A 105 6.43 11.85 -3.70
CA ALA A 105 5.87 10.55 -3.37
C ALA A 105 5.34 10.46 -1.92
N GLY A 106 4.66 9.39 -1.60
CA GLY A 106 4.23 9.06 -0.26
C GLY A 106 2.75 9.23 0.04
N ARG A 107 1.94 9.64 -0.94
CA ARG A 107 0.48 9.64 -0.81
C ARG A 107 -0.08 8.38 -1.45
N TRP A 108 -0.95 7.68 -0.73
CA TRP A 108 -1.49 6.41 -1.20
C TRP A 108 -2.96 6.25 -0.81
N CYS A 109 -3.63 5.40 -1.56
CA CYS A 109 -5.00 4.98 -1.30
C CYS A 109 -5.12 3.51 -1.68
N ASP A 110 -5.47 2.68 -0.72
CA ASP A 110 -5.68 1.24 -0.92
C ASP A 110 -7.17 0.92 -0.79
N VAL A 111 -7.69 0.21 -1.78
CA VAL A 111 -9.08 -0.26 -1.79
C VAL A 111 -9.08 -1.76 -1.53
N PHE A 112 -9.68 -2.14 -0.39
CA PHE A 112 -9.81 -3.53 0.03
C PHE A 112 -11.23 -4.03 -0.18
N GLU A 113 -11.35 -5.28 -0.58
CA GLU A 113 -12.55 -6.07 -0.43
C GLU A 113 -12.22 -7.21 0.53
N ILE A 114 -12.91 -7.25 1.68
CA ILE A 114 -12.61 -8.19 2.76
C ILE A 114 -13.89 -8.94 3.12
N ARG A 115 -13.88 -10.25 2.89
CA ARG A 115 -14.93 -11.20 3.22
C ARG A 115 -14.32 -12.47 3.81
N ASP A 116 -15.10 -13.15 4.63
CA ASP A 116 -14.71 -14.44 5.20
C ASP A 116 -13.34 -14.36 5.92
N PHE A 117 -13.10 -13.22 6.59
CA PHE A 117 -11.87 -12.93 7.35
C PHE A 117 -10.58 -12.94 6.52
N ARG A 118 -10.70 -12.70 5.20
CA ARG A 118 -9.57 -12.63 4.28
C ARG A 118 -9.75 -11.49 3.29
N ILE A 119 -8.60 -10.95 2.84
CA ILE A 119 -8.57 -9.97 1.77
C ILE A 119 -8.85 -10.72 0.46
N GLN A 120 -9.95 -10.37 -0.19
CA GLN A 120 -10.34 -10.89 -1.49
C GLN A 120 -9.69 -10.08 -2.62
N ARG A 121 -9.50 -8.78 -2.36
CA ARG A 121 -8.91 -7.85 -3.31
C ARG A 121 -8.27 -6.69 -2.55
N CYS A 122 -7.07 -6.32 -2.96
CA CYS A 122 -6.40 -5.11 -2.52
C CYS A 122 -5.83 -4.39 -3.74
N TYR A 123 -6.35 -3.22 -4.06
CA TYR A 123 -5.88 -2.38 -5.15
C TYR A 123 -5.22 -1.14 -4.59
N VAL A 124 -3.95 -0.97 -4.91
CA VAL A 124 -3.11 0.13 -4.44
C VAL A 124 -3.05 1.23 -5.49
N TYR A 125 -3.33 2.45 -5.08
CA TYR A 125 -3.25 3.64 -5.93
C TYR A 125 -2.27 4.62 -5.31
N LEU A 126 -1.15 4.82 -5.98
CA LEU A 126 -0.10 5.75 -5.55
C LEU A 126 0.77 6.13 -6.75
N ASP A 127 1.67 7.07 -6.55
CA ASP A 127 2.73 7.34 -7.52
C ASP A 127 3.90 6.38 -7.24
N PRO A 128 4.18 5.41 -8.15
CA PRO A 128 5.25 4.44 -7.95
C PRO A 128 6.65 5.01 -8.22
N ASP A 129 6.75 6.25 -8.66
CA ASP A 129 8.02 6.93 -8.89
C ASP A 129 8.60 7.49 -7.58
N TYR A 130 8.91 6.59 -6.64
CA TYR A 130 9.42 6.97 -5.32
C TYR A 130 10.70 7.80 -5.39
N GLY A 131 11.56 7.51 -6.35
CA GLY A 131 12.84 8.18 -6.52
C GLY A 131 12.78 9.54 -7.24
N GLY A 132 11.62 9.88 -7.80
CA GLY A 132 11.44 11.16 -8.48
C GLY A 132 12.14 11.26 -9.83
N ASN A 133 12.19 10.17 -10.60
CA ASN A 133 12.83 10.17 -11.92
C ASN A 133 12.01 10.92 -12.99
N ASP A 134 10.73 11.21 -12.69
CA ASP A 134 9.78 11.82 -13.61
C ASP A 134 9.16 13.11 -13.05
N VAL A 135 9.94 13.86 -12.28
CA VAL A 135 9.47 15.08 -11.59
C VAL A 135 9.42 16.32 -12.48
N GLU A 136 9.98 16.30 -13.66
CA GLU A 136 9.95 17.45 -14.58
C GLU A 136 8.53 17.88 -14.95
N ARG A 137 7.57 16.95 -14.88
CA ARG A 137 6.15 17.25 -15.08
C ARG A 137 5.51 18.01 -13.91
N TYR A 138 6.22 18.13 -12.81
CA TYR A 138 5.70 18.71 -11.57
C TYR A 138 6.52 19.95 -11.17
N PRO A 139 6.41 21.05 -11.91
CA PRO A 139 7.27 22.23 -11.71
C PRO A 139 7.14 22.87 -10.32
N TRP A 140 6.01 22.65 -9.65
CA TRP A 140 5.84 23.09 -8.25
C TRP A 140 6.67 22.26 -7.25
N LEU A 141 7.03 21.02 -7.57
CA LEU A 141 7.86 20.18 -6.71
C LEU A 141 9.34 20.56 -6.77
N SER A 142 9.81 20.98 -7.94
CA SER A 142 11.19 21.43 -8.08
C SER A 142 11.50 22.65 -7.21
N LYS A 143 10.51 23.51 -6.97
CA LYS A 143 10.62 24.67 -6.07
C LYS A 143 10.66 24.26 -4.60
N GLN A 144 9.98 23.19 -4.22
CA GLN A 144 10.01 22.65 -2.85
C GLN A 144 11.33 21.94 -2.54
N SER A 145 11.89 21.21 -3.49
CA SER A 145 13.17 20.51 -3.31
C SER A 145 14.34 21.50 -3.17
N GLU A 146 14.29 22.67 -3.80
CA GLU A 146 15.30 23.73 -3.67
C GLU A 146 15.25 24.40 -2.30
N SER A 147 14.08 24.49 -1.67
CA SER A 147 13.90 25.09 -0.34
C SER A 147 14.28 24.16 0.82
N CYS A 148 14.47 22.88 0.58
CA CYS A 148 14.82 21.83 1.56
C CYS A 148 16.31 21.45 1.54
N ARG A 149 17.12 22.14 0.77
CA ARG A 149 18.59 21.92 0.70
C ARG A 149 19.35 22.83 1.63
#